data_9f9388242208a8ec48eb2c4199240c8c
#
_entry.id   9f9388242208a8ec48eb2c4199240c8c
#
_cell.length_a   1.000
_cell.length_b   1.000
_cell.length_c   1.000
_cell.angle_alpha   90.00
_cell.angle_beta   90.00
_cell.angle_gamma   90.00
#
_symmetry.space_group_name_H-M   'P 1'
#
loop_
_entity.id
_entity.type
_entity.pdbx_description
1 polymer ?
#
loop_
_entity_poly.entity_id
_entity_poly.type
_entity_poly.pdbx_seq_one_letter_code
_entity_poly.pdbx_strand_id
1 'polypeptide(L)'
;MLKILVACHRPYRLPHEEPYLPIEVGAQKRVDLHLGGVRDNEGINISQKNPNYCELTALYWARHNLPETVTAIGLTHYRRYFGIKKTPDPLEGVFSLSDWNEFLKESPVILPPKRNYFIETVE
;
A
#
# COMPACT_ATOMS: atom_id res chain seq x y z
N MET A 1 10.63 2.70 -12.29
CA MET A 1 9.90 3.62 -11.35
C MET A 1 9.27 2.77 -10.25
N LEU A 2 9.41 3.19 -9.01
CA LEU A 2 8.79 2.54 -7.85
C LEU A 2 7.41 3.17 -7.57
N LYS A 3 6.42 2.34 -7.23
CA LYS A 3 5.15 2.78 -6.63
C LYS A 3 4.89 1.96 -5.36
N ILE A 4 4.52 2.63 -4.29
CA ILE A 4 4.10 1.99 -3.04
C ILE A 4 2.62 2.26 -2.82
N LEU A 5 1.83 1.22 -2.96
CA LEU A 5 0.39 1.29 -2.76
C LEU A 5 0.10 1.47 -1.27
N VAL A 6 -0.72 2.45 -0.94
CA VAL A 6 -1.21 2.67 0.42
C VAL A 6 -2.67 2.26 0.46
N ALA A 7 -2.93 1.03 0.87
CA ALA A 7 -4.29 0.49 0.90
C ALA A 7 -5.12 1.17 1.98
N CYS A 8 -6.26 1.71 1.61
CA CYS A 8 -7.17 2.39 2.52
C CYS A 8 -8.63 2.04 2.20
N HIS A 9 -9.48 2.08 3.22
CA HIS A 9 -10.92 1.80 3.09
C HIS A 9 -11.79 2.72 3.94
N ARG A 10 -11.19 3.76 4.49
CA ARG A 10 -11.88 4.81 5.26
C ARG A 10 -11.11 6.12 5.15
N PRO A 11 -11.74 7.27 5.43
CA PRO A 11 -11.04 8.55 5.46
C PRO A 11 -9.88 8.51 6.45
N TYR A 12 -8.72 8.91 5.98
CA TYR A 12 -7.50 8.97 6.78
C TYR A 12 -6.49 9.91 6.12
N ARG A 13 -5.56 10.43 6.90
CA ARG A 13 -4.46 11.22 6.36
C ARG A 13 -3.49 10.29 5.64
N LEU A 14 -3.29 10.51 4.34
CA LEU A 14 -2.49 9.65 3.47
C LEU A 14 -1.30 10.42 2.89
N PRO A 15 -0.16 9.75 2.66
CA PRO A 15 0.94 10.36 1.93
C PRO A 15 0.57 10.49 0.44
N HIS A 16 0.88 11.63 -0.16
CA HIS A 16 0.64 11.89 -1.59
C HIS A 16 1.93 12.15 -2.37
N GLU A 17 3.08 12.10 -1.70
CA GLU A 17 4.39 12.27 -2.33
C GLU A 17 4.90 10.95 -2.88
N GLU A 18 5.66 11.04 -3.97
CA GLU A 18 6.32 9.86 -4.53
C GLU A 18 7.22 9.16 -3.49
N PRO A 19 7.23 7.84 -3.45
CA PRO A 19 6.60 6.88 -4.38
C PRO A 19 5.19 6.40 -3.95
N TYR A 20 4.58 7.05 -2.96
CA TYR A 20 3.32 6.60 -2.36
C TYR A 20 2.12 6.88 -3.27
N LEU A 21 1.30 5.85 -3.45
CA LEU A 21 0.07 5.91 -4.24
C LEU A 21 -1.09 5.39 -3.38
N PRO A 22 -1.89 6.28 -2.78
CA PRO A 22 -3.09 5.87 -2.07
C PRO A 22 -4.05 5.14 -3.02
N ILE A 23 -4.54 4.00 -2.56
CA ILE A 23 -5.52 3.19 -3.29
C ILE A 23 -6.65 2.75 -2.38
N GLU A 24 -7.87 3.09 -2.76
CA GLU A 24 -9.07 2.65 -2.08
C GLU A 24 -9.37 1.20 -2.45
N VAL A 25 -9.33 0.31 -1.45
CA VAL A 25 -9.55 -1.13 -1.65
C VAL A 25 -10.99 -1.52 -1.33
N GLY A 26 -11.53 -2.48 -2.07
CA GLY A 26 -12.93 -2.87 -1.96
C GLY A 26 -13.89 -1.78 -2.43
N ALA A 27 -13.44 -0.92 -3.33
CA ALA A 27 -14.19 0.25 -3.80
C ALA A 27 -15.49 -0.12 -4.49
N GLN A 28 -15.60 -1.30 -5.08
CA GLN A 28 -16.82 -1.79 -5.73
C GLN A 28 -18.02 -1.84 -4.78
N LYS A 29 -17.78 -2.05 -3.50
CA LYS A 29 -18.83 -2.09 -2.46
C LYS A 29 -19.03 -0.76 -1.75
N ARG A 30 -18.24 0.26 -2.07
CA ARG A 30 -18.28 1.59 -1.44
C ARG A 30 -18.31 2.68 -2.50
N VAL A 31 -19.31 2.60 -3.37
CA VAL A 31 -19.41 3.47 -4.56
C VAL A 31 -19.49 4.96 -4.23
N ASP A 32 -20.04 5.30 -3.06
CA ASP A 32 -20.21 6.69 -2.63
C ASP A 32 -19.01 7.25 -1.85
N LEU A 33 -18.02 6.41 -1.54
CA LEU A 33 -16.83 6.83 -0.81
C LEU A 33 -15.69 7.17 -1.78
N HIS A 34 -15.14 8.38 -1.65
CA HIS A 34 -14.01 8.83 -2.43
C HIS A 34 -12.93 9.37 -1.49
N LEU A 35 -11.77 8.71 -1.46
CA LEU A 35 -10.68 9.03 -0.53
C LEU A 35 -9.55 9.86 -1.16
N GLY A 36 -9.73 10.29 -2.42
CA GLY A 36 -8.79 11.18 -3.11
C GLY A 36 -7.61 10.48 -3.79
N GLY A 37 -7.55 9.15 -3.77
CA GLY A 37 -6.57 8.35 -4.50
C GLY A 37 -7.20 7.59 -5.65
N VAL A 38 -6.47 6.62 -6.18
CA VAL A 38 -7.03 5.66 -7.13
C VAL A 38 -7.95 4.67 -6.42
N ARG A 39 -8.81 4.02 -7.18
CA ARG A 39 -9.77 3.05 -6.66
C ARG A 39 -9.52 1.70 -7.32
N ASP A 40 -9.54 0.63 -6.54
CA ASP A 40 -9.25 -0.72 -7.01
C ASP A 40 -10.34 -1.34 -7.89
N ASN A 41 -11.47 -0.64 -8.09
CA ASN A 41 -12.57 -1.06 -8.97
C ASN A 41 -12.51 -0.45 -10.38
N GLU A 42 -11.46 0.31 -10.69
CA GLU A 42 -11.25 0.90 -12.00
C GLU A 42 -10.42 -0.04 -12.89
N GLY A 43 -10.75 -0.15 -14.17
CA GLY A 43 -10.03 -1.03 -15.09
C GLY A 43 -10.15 -2.52 -14.74
N ILE A 44 -9.11 -3.30 -15.02
CA ILE A 44 -9.07 -4.73 -14.69
C ILE A 44 -8.88 -4.90 -13.19
N ASN A 45 -9.83 -5.54 -12.52
CA ASN A 45 -9.85 -5.60 -11.06
C ASN A 45 -10.55 -6.83 -10.49
N ILE A 46 -10.31 -7.06 -9.21
CA ILE A 46 -11.00 -8.04 -8.38
C ILE A 46 -11.56 -7.38 -7.10
N SER A 47 -11.97 -6.13 -7.20
CA SER A 47 -12.45 -5.33 -6.06
C SER A 47 -13.57 -6.02 -5.27
N GLN A 48 -14.47 -6.74 -5.96
CA GLN A 48 -15.55 -7.51 -5.32
C GLN A 48 -15.04 -8.59 -4.37
N LYS A 49 -13.82 -9.09 -4.59
CA LYS A 49 -13.20 -10.14 -3.78
C LYS A 49 -12.45 -9.60 -2.56
N ASN A 50 -12.46 -8.30 -2.35
CA ASN A 50 -11.78 -7.66 -1.21
C ASN A 50 -12.13 -8.26 0.16
N PRO A 51 -13.38 -8.68 0.46
CA PRO A 51 -13.67 -9.34 1.72
C PRO A 51 -12.85 -10.60 2.01
N ASN A 52 -12.38 -11.29 0.98
CA ASN A 52 -11.57 -12.51 1.10
C ASN A 52 -10.08 -12.25 0.92
N TYR A 53 -9.71 -11.32 0.05
CA TYR A 53 -8.32 -11.05 -0.33
C TYR A 53 -7.72 -9.81 0.33
N CYS A 54 -8.52 -9.01 1.01
CA CYS A 54 -8.07 -7.79 1.70
C CYS A 54 -7.25 -6.88 0.77
N GLU A 55 -6.12 -6.40 1.22
CA GLU A 55 -5.25 -5.49 0.48
C GLU A 55 -4.64 -6.10 -0.81
N LEU A 56 -4.74 -7.40 -0.99
CA LEU A 56 -4.26 -8.04 -2.22
C LEU A 56 -5.03 -7.59 -3.47
N THR A 57 -6.25 -7.07 -3.30
CA THR A 57 -6.99 -6.46 -4.43
C THR A 57 -6.28 -5.24 -4.99
N ALA A 58 -5.50 -4.52 -4.16
CA ALA A 58 -4.65 -3.42 -4.61
C ALA A 58 -3.48 -3.91 -5.48
N LEU A 59 -2.81 -4.99 -5.06
CA LEU A 59 -1.71 -5.57 -5.85
C LEU A 59 -2.19 -6.10 -7.19
N TYR A 60 -3.35 -6.76 -7.20
CA TYR A 60 -3.96 -7.22 -8.44
C TYR A 60 -4.24 -6.05 -9.39
N TRP A 61 -4.87 -4.99 -8.86
CA TRP A 61 -5.14 -3.79 -9.63
C TRP A 61 -3.86 -3.20 -10.21
N ALA A 62 -2.83 -3.05 -9.39
CA ALA A 62 -1.56 -2.47 -9.81
C ALA A 62 -0.90 -3.27 -10.93
N ARG A 63 -0.91 -4.61 -10.84
CA ARG A 63 -0.33 -5.50 -11.84
C ARG A 63 -0.96 -5.29 -13.23
N HIS A 64 -2.23 -4.97 -13.28
CA HIS A 64 -2.99 -4.88 -14.53
C HIS A 64 -3.21 -3.45 -15.05
N ASN A 65 -3.04 -2.44 -14.21
CA ASN A 65 -3.42 -1.07 -14.56
C ASN A 65 -2.28 -0.04 -14.48
N LEU A 66 -1.19 -0.34 -13.77
CA LEU A 66 -0.04 0.56 -13.77
C LEU A 66 0.76 0.44 -15.06
N PRO A 67 1.40 1.54 -15.53
CA PRO A 67 2.19 1.50 -16.74
C PRO A 67 3.45 0.64 -16.59
N GLU A 68 3.98 0.13 -17.69
CA GLU A 68 5.19 -0.71 -17.73
C GLU A 68 6.45 0.00 -17.20
N THR A 69 6.41 1.32 -17.12
CA THR A 69 7.49 2.11 -16.49
C THR A 69 7.63 1.85 -15.00
N VAL A 70 6.58 1.30 -14.35
CA VAL A 70 6.63 0.87 -12.95
C VAL A 70 7.27 -0.51 -12.89
N THR A 71 8.49 -0.57 -12.38
CA THR A 71 9.31 -1.79 -12.32
C THR A 71 9.37 -2.41 -10.92
N ALA A 72 8.95 -1.67 -9.90
CA ALA A 72 8.89 -2.15 -8.53
C ALA A 72 7.59 -1.67 -7.86
N ILE A 73 6.96 -2.53 -7.08
CA ILE A 73 5.69 -2.24 -6.39
C ILE A 73 5.85 -2.63 -4.92
N GLY A 74 5.44 -1.72 -4.03
CA GLY A 74 5.28 -1.99 -2.62
C GLY A 74 3.81 -1.97 -2.21
N LEU A 75 3.52 -2.53 -1.06
CA LEU A 75 2.19 -2.51 -0.44
C LEU A 75 2.31 -2.16 1.03
N THR A 76 1.60 -1.13 1.45
CA THR A 76 1.43 -0.74 2.84
C THR A 76 -0.05 -0.52 3.15
N HIS A 77 -0.34 -0.42 4.43
CA HIS A 77 -1.68 -0.10 4.91
C HIS A 77 -1.70 1.33 5.45
N TYR A 78 -2.82 2.03 5.34
CA TYR A 78 -2.96 3.45 5.73
C TYR A 78 -2.58 3.75 7.20
N ARG A 79 -2.43 2.74 8.03
CA ARG A 79 -1.97 2.87 9.43
C ARG A 79 -0.60 2.26 9.69
N ARG A 80 0.06 1.71 8.67
CA ARG A 80 1.33 1.00 8.83
C ARG A 80 2.24 1.30 7.66
N TYR A 81 3.36 1.92 7.94
CA TYR A 81 4.34 2.35 6.95
C TYR A 81 5.72 1.81 7.30
N PHE A 82 6.56 1.69 6.29
CA PHE A 82 7.99 1.50 6.49
C PHE A 82 8.62 2.85 6.85
N GLY A 83 9.42 2.87 7.91
CA GLY A 83 10.04 4.08 8.40
C GLY A 83 11.28 3.80 9.23
N ILE A 84 12.09 4.83 9.44
CA ILE A 84 13.36 4.71 10.17
C ILE A 84 13.12 4.60 11.68
N LYS A 85 12.12 5.28 12.20
CA LYS A 85 11.82 5.34 13.63
C LYS A 85 10.36 5.69 13.88
N LYS A 86 9.87 5.37 15.09
CA LYS A 86 8.57 5.84 15.53
C LYS A 86 8.61 7.35 15.74
N THR A 87 7.65 8.05 15.17
CA THR A 87 7.42 9.48 15.36
C THR A 87 6.00 9.71 15.85
N PRO A 88 5.70 10.85 16.53
CA PRO A 88 4.32 11.19 16.90
C PRO A 88 3.37 11.23 15.69
N ASP A 89 3.86 11.72 14.54
CA ASP A 89 3.16 11.65 13.27
C ASP A 89 3.76 10.51 12.42
N PRO A 90 3.01 9.42 12.15
CA PRO A 90 3.51 8.30 11.36
C PRO A 90 4.05 8.70 9.98
N LEU A 91 3.52 9.76 9.38
CA LEU A 91 3.94 10.20 8.05
C LEU A 91 5.29 10.93 8.03
N GLU A 92 5.74 11.46 9.18
CA GLU A 92 7.04 12.13 9.26
C GLU A 92 8.23 11.15 9.22
N GLY A 93 8.01 9.91 9.62
CA GLY A 93 9.05 8.88 9.67
C GLY A 93 9.07 7.93 8.48
N VAL A 94 8.17 8.08 7.51
CA VAL A 94 8.12 7.17 6.35
C VAL A 94 9.33 7.36 5.45
N PHE A 95 9.76 6.28 4.83
CA PHE A 95 10.87 6.34 3.89
C PHE A 95 10.52 7.20 2.67
N SER A 96 11.45 8.06 2.29
CA SER A 96 11.37 8.85 1.07
C SER A 96 11.68 8.01 -0.17
N LEU A 97 11.41 8.55 -1.36
CA LEU A 97 11.80 7.90 -2.61
C LEU A 97 13.33 7.63 -2.66
N SER A 98 14.13 8.57 -2.15
CA SER A 98 15.58 8.40 -2.08
C SER A 98 15.98 7.22 -1.19
N ASP A 99 15.35 7.08 -0.02
CA ASP A 99 15.60 5.96 0.89
C ASP A 99 15.27 4.62 0.22
N TRP A 100 14.11 4.53 -0.43
CA TRP A 100 13.70 3.32 -1.15
C TRP A 100 14.65 2.96 -2.28
N ASN A 101 15.10 3.93 -3.04
CA ASN A 101 16.04 3.68 -4.13
C ASN A 101 17.37 3.12 -3.62
N GLU A 102 17.86 3.60 -2.47
CA GLU A 102 19.07 3.04 -1.86
C GLU A 102 18.87 1.59 -1.39
N PHE A 103 17.76 1.31 -0.70
CA PHE A 103 17.47 -0.05 -0.24
C PHE A 103 17.29 -1.05 -1.39
N LEU A 104 16.67 -0.63 -2.49
CA LEU A 104 16.47 -1.48 -3.66
C LEU A 104 17.76 -1.77 -4.44
N LYS A 105 18.79 -0.97 -4.27
CA LYS A 105 20.12 -1.30 -4.80
C LYS A 105 20.74 -2.50 -4.08
N GLU A 106 20.46 -2.65 -2.80
CA GLU A 106 21.03 -3.72 -1.96
C GLU A 106 20.19 -5.00 -2.03
N SER A 107 18.86 -4.88 -2.14
CA SER A 107 17.97 -6.02 -2.17
C SER A 107 16.75 -5.77 -3.05
N PRO A 108 16.38 -6.72 -3.92
CA PRO A 108 15.18 -6.60 -4.75
C PRO A 108 13.87 -6.76 -3.97
N VAL A 109 13.93 -7.25 -2.73
CA VAL A 109 12.75 -7.47 -1.87
C VAL A 109 13.03 -6.91 -0.48
N ILE A 110 12.11 -6.10 0.02
CA ILE A 110 12.19 -5.48 1.33
C ILE A 110 10.94 -5.86 2.12
N LEU A 111 11.15 -6.46 3.28
CA LEU A 111 10.09 -6.92 4.17
C LEU A 111 10.23 -6.29 5.56
N PRO A 112 9.12 -6.14 6.32
CA PRO A 112 9.20 -5.72 7.70
C PRO A 112 9.85 -6.82 8.58
N PRO A 113 10.35 -6.45 9.77
CA PRO A 113 10.84 -7.43 10.72
C PRO A 113 9.77 -8.47 11.07
N LYS A 114 10.21 -9.70 11.30
CA LYS A 114 9.32 -10.76 11.75
C LYS A 114 8.67 -10.39 13.08
N ARG A 115 7.35 -10.55 13.16
CA ARG A 115 6.61 -10.43 14.41
C ARG A 115 6.50 -11.78 15.11
N ASN A 116 6.68 -11.77 16.43
CA ASN A 116 6.47 -12.94 17.26
C ASN A 116 5.18 -12.74 18.06
N TYR A 117 4.23 -13.67 17.91
CA TYR A 117 2.96 -13.68 18.64
C TYR A 117 3.05 -14.77 19.72
N PHE A 118 3.11 -14.35 20.98
CA PHE A 118 3.31 -15.29 22.10
C PHE A 118 2.01 -15.72 22.79
N ILE A 119 0.94 -14.95 22.60
CA ILE A 119 -0.33 -15.14 23.31
C ILE A 119 -1.55 -15.16 22.37
N GLU A 120 -1.36 -14.98 21.07
CA GLU A 120 -2.43 -15.00 20.09
C GLU A 120 -2.24 -16.17 19.13
N THR A 121 -3.32 -16.87 18.84
CA THR A 121 -3.36 -17.88 17.79
C THR A 121 -4.11 -17.31 16.59
N VAL A 122 -3.64 -17.63 15.40
CA VAL A 122 -4.36 -17.34 14.15
C VAL A 122 -5.13 -18.60 13.78
N GLU A 123 -6.44 -18.51 13.86
CA GLU A 123 -7.35 -19.56 13.41
C GLU A 123 -7.84 -19.33 11.99
#